data_873deaec7c5f71381d34210f5651fb16
#
_entry.id   873deaec7c5f71381d34210f5651fb16
#
_cell.length_a   1.000
_cell.length_b   1.000
_cell.length_c   1.000
_cell.angle_alpha   90.00
_cell.angle_beta   90.00
_cell.angle_gamma   90.00
#
_symmetry.space_group_name_H-M   'P 1'
#
loop_
_entity.id
_entity.type
_entity.pdbx_description
1 polymer ?
#
loop_
_entity_poly.entity_id
_entity_poly.type
_entity_poly.pdbx_seq_one_letter_code
_entity_poly.pdbx_strand_id
1 'polypeptide(L)'
;MNSVSALVGESTSSPQPCAAPIVFVVDDDPSVRASLESLICAAGWHAETFATAQDFLARPRVRTPSCLVLDVSLPDLNGLELQRRVAVDRIDMPIIFITGHGSVPMAVKAVKGGASEFLTKPFRSDVLLRSIRLAIERSHTALRQDAEMQALRDRYASLSGRERQVMMLVVCGNLNKQVGGELGISEITVKGHRGRMMHKMQAGSFANLVRLAARLGVSVAPKD
;
A
#
# COMPACT_ATOMS: atom_id res chain seq x y z
N MET A 1 28.55 43.37 -25.54
CA MET A 1 29.38 42.64 -24.58
C MET A 1 28.52 42.36 -23.38
N ASN A 2 28.53 41.15 -22.94
CA ASN A 2 27.94 40.47 -21.78
C ASN A 2 26.58 39.80 -21.98
N SER A 3 26.73 38.56 -22.40
CA SER A 3 25.73 37.50 -22.25
C SER A 3 25.56 37.15 -20.77
N VAL A 4 24.31 37.06 -20.30
CA VAL A 4 24.00 36.42 -19.04
C VAL A 4 23.13 35.19 -19.36
N SER A 5 23.76 34.02 -19.23
CA SER A 5 23.17 32.71 -19.36
C SER A 5 22.30 32.46 -18.14
N ALA A 6 21.01 32.31 -18.34
CA ALA A 6 20.08 31.85 -17.30
C ALA A 6 20.17 30.32 -17.19
N LEU A 7 20.78 29.84 -16.11
CA LEU A 7 20.77 28.44 -15.71
C LEU A 7 19.36 28.08 -15.23
N VAL A 8 18.66 27.26 -16.01
CA VAL A 8 17.45 26.60 -15.61
C VAL A 8 17.83 25.52 -14.59
N GLY A 9 17.51 25.76 -13.33
CA GLY A 9 17.71 24.81 -12.26
C GLY A 9 16.68 23.65 -12.42
N GLU A 10 17.13 22.52 -12.92
CA GLU A 10 16.40 21.26 -12.80
C GLU A 10 16.34 20.87 -11.34
N SER A 11 15.16 21.01 -10.74
CA SER A 11 14.84 20.44 -9.42
C SER A 11 14.78 18.91 -9.57
N THR A 12 15.93 18.27 -9.50
CA THR A 12 16.01 16.83 -9.26
C THR A 12 15.49 16.57 -7.85
N SER A 13 14.21 16.21 -7.75
CA SER A 13 13.65 15.62 -6.56
C SER A 13 14.40 14.32 -6.29
N SER A 14 15.39 14.38 -5.40
CA SER A 14 16.07 13.19 -4.89
C SER A 14 15.03 12.27 -4.28
N PRO A 15 15.03 10.96 -4.59
CA PRO A 15 14.15 10.00 -3.91
C PRO A 15 14.46 10.08 -2.41
N GLN A 16 13.43 10.35 -1.60
CA GLN A 16 13.56 10.28 -0.14
C GLN A 16 14.18 8.92 0.20
N PRO A 17 15.16 8.87 1.12
CA PRO A 17 15.76 7.60 1.54
C PRO A 17 14.61 6.72 2.07
N CYS A 18 14.38 5.61 1.38
CA CYS A 18 13.40 4.61 1.80
C CYS A 18 13.84 4.15 3.19
N ALA A 19 13.03 4.41 4.21
CA ALA A 19 13.34 3.96 5.57
C ALA A 19 13.60 2.45 5.54
N ALA A 20 14.64 2.00 6.26
CA ALA A 20 15.05 0.61 6.27
C ALA A 20 13.86 -0.30 6.62
N PRO A 21 13.67 -1.43 5.93
CA PRO A 21 12.59 -2.36 6.22
C PRO A 21 12.63 -2.85 7.66
N ILE A 22 11.45 -3.03 8.27
CA ILE A 22 11.32 -3.48 9.65
C ILE A 22 10.72 -4.88 9.68
N VAL A 23 11.34 -5.77 10.44
CA VAL A 23 10.81 -7.09 10.76
C VAL A 23 10.33 -7.09 12.19
N PHE A 24 9.04 -7.17 12.39
CA PHE A 24 8.43 -7.33 13.71
C PHE A 24 8.47 -8.81 14.11
N VAL A 25 8.79 -9.09 15.37
CA VAL A 25 8.80 -10.44 15.93
C VAL A 25 7.92 -10.45 17.16
N VAL A 26 6.93 -11.34 17.21
CA VAL A 26 6.10 -11.57 18.39
C VAL A 26 6.21 -13.04 18.79
N ASP A 27 6.84 -13.28 19.94
CA ASP A 27 7.07 -14.61 20.50
C ASP A 27 7.23 -14.43 22.02
N ASP A 28 6.66 -15.29 22.84
CA ASP A 28 6.73 -15.18 24.31
C ASP A 28 8.06 -15.66 24.88
N ASP A 29 8.80 -16.54 24.16
CA ASP A 29 10.11 -17.03 24.58
C ASP A 29 11.22 -15.99 24.33
N PRO A 30 11.89 -15.47 25.37
CA PRO A 30 12.93 -14.47 25.22
C PRO A 30 14.17 -15.00 24.45
N SER A 31 14.45 -16.31 24.54
CA SER A 31 15.59 -16.93 23.84
C SER A 31 15.33 -17.00 22.34
N VAL A 32 14.08 -17.30 21.94
CA VAL A 32 13.65 -17.31 20.54
C VAL A 32 13.71 -15.88 19.99
N ARG A 33 13.17 -14.89 20.73
CA ARG A 33 13.22 -13.48 20.31
C ARG A 33 14.66 -13.00 20.08
N ALA A 34 15.57 -13.24 21.03
CA ALA A 34 16.97 -12.84 20.92
C ALA A 34 17.68 -13.52 19.71
N SER A 35 17.39 -14.79 19.47
CA SER A 35 17.95 -15.54 18.35
C SER A 35 17.44 -15.01 17.01
N LEU A 36 16.14 -14.72 16.91
CA LEU A 36 15.53 -14.15 15.69
C LEU A 36 16.02 -12.72 15.43
N GLU A 37 16.10 -11.88 16.46
CA GLU A 37 16.64 -10.53 16.35
C GLU A 37 18.07 -10.55 15.81
N SER A 38 18.95 -11.37 16.39
CA SER A 38 20.33 -11.52 15.92
C SER A 38 20.40 -11.99 14.47
N LEU A 39 19.59 -12.96 14.08
CA LEU A 39 19.53 -13.49 12.72
C LEU A 39 19.04 -12.42 11.71
N ILE A 40 18.01 -11.68 12.06
CA ILE A 40 17.39 -10.64 11.21
C ILE A 40 18.36 -9.46 11.06
N CYS A 41 18.99 -9.01 12.15
CA CYS A 41 19.99 -7.94 12.12
C CYS A 41 21.23 -8.33 11.31
N ALA A 42 21.71 -9.57 11.45
CA ALA A 42 22.82 -10.09 10.65
C ALA A 42 22.50 -10.14 9.13
N ALA A 43 21.23 -10.28 8.76
CA ALA A 43 20.77 -10.21 7.37
C ALA A 43 20.58 -8.76 6.85
N GLY A 44 20.83 -7.74 7.68
CA GLY A 44 20.77 -6.32 7.31
C GLY A 44 19.39 -5.68 7.45
N TRP A 45 18.44 -6.29 8.15
CA TRP A 45 17.14 -5.71 8.46
C TRP A 45 17.07 -5.18 9.90
N HIS A 46 16.18 -4.22 10.14
CA HIS A 46 15.87 -3.78 11.49
C HIS A 46 14.84 -4.73 12.11
N ALA A 47 15.11 -5.23 13.31
CA ALA A 47 14.19 -6.08 14.06
C ALA A 47 13.58 -5.29 15.23
N GLU A 48 12.27 -5.42 15.44
CA GLU A 48 11.57 -4.97 16.65
C GLU A 48 10.87 -6.19 17.26
N THR A 49 11.16 -6.50 18.52
CA THR A 49 10.65 -7.71 19.17
C THR A 49 9.67 -7.40 20.28
N PHE A 50 8.64 -8.21 20.44
CA PHE A 50 7.56 -8.07 21.42
C PHE A 50 7.31 -9.41 22.10
N ALA A 51 7.06 -9.37 23.42
CA ALA A 51 6.73 -10.56 24.20
C ALA A 51 5.25 -10.96 24.08
N THR A 52 4.38 -9.98 23.76
CA THR A 52 2.94 -10.17 23.72
C THR A 52 2.33 -9.58 22.45
N ALA A 53 1.17 -10.11 22.05
CA ALA A 53 0.39 -9.55 20.96
C ALA A 53 -0.12 -8.13 21.29
N GLN A 54 -0.41 -7.85 22.57
CA GLN A 54 -0.90 -6.55 23.02
C GLN A 54 0.17 -5.46 22.86
N ASP A 55 1.42 -5.73 23.25
CA ASP A 55 2.54 -4.79 23.07
C ASP A 55 2.74 -4.44 21.59
N PHE A 56 2.68 -5.44 20.72
CA PHE A 56 2.75 -5.22 19.28
C PHE A 56 1.58 -4.38 18.74
N LEU A 57 0.36 -4.63 19.20
CA LEU A 57 -0.83 -3.87 18.78
C LEU A 57 -0.78 -2.41 19.28
N ALA A 58 -0.21 -2.17 20.45
CA ALA A 58 -0.02 -0.82 21.02
C ALA A 58 1.00 0.02 20.22
N ARG A 59 1.86 -0.62 19.46
CA ARG A 59 2.87 0.05 18.64
C ARG A 59 2.20 0.79 17.47
N PRO A 60 2.44 2.10 17.29
CA PRO A 60 1.86 2.87 16.18
C PRO A 60 2.23 2.27 14.81
N ARG A 61 1.27 2.33 13.87
CA ARG A 61 1.52 1.90 12.50
C ARG A 61 2.60 2.76 11.85
N VAL A 62 3.52 2.13 11.13
CA VAL A 62 4.52 2.79 10.29
C VAL A 62 4.23 2.54 8.81
N ARG A 63 4.50 3.54 7.98
CA ARG A 63 4.42 3.41 6.51
C ARG A 63 5.80 3.07 5.93
N THR A 64 6.38 2.00 6.47
CA THR A 64 7.68 1.47 6.05
C THR A 64 7.49 0.00 5.65
N PRO A 65 8.16 -0.50 4.60
CA PRO A 65 8.08 -1.91 4.24
C PRO A 65 8.38 -2.77 5.45
N SER A 66 7.47 -3.68 5.78
CA SER A 66 7.59 -4.47 7.00
C SER A 66 6.92 -5.83 6.86
N CYS A 67 7.29 -6.77 7.73
CA CYS A 67 6.59 -8.02 7.91
C CYS A 67 6.56 -8.40 9.39
N LEU A 68 5.65 -9.32 9.73
CA LEU A 68 5.49 -9.85 11.08
C LEU A 68 5.86 -11.33 11.10
N VAL A 69 6.85 -11.70 11.92
CA VAL A 69 7.15 -13.06 12.33
C VAL A 69 6.42 -13.32 13.64
N LEU A 70 5.51 -14.27 13.65
CA LEU A 70 4.52 -14.42 14.71
C LEU A 70 4.45 -15.86 15.22
N ASP A 71 4.66 -16.05 16.53
CA ASP A 71 4.32 -17.33 17.15
C ASP A 71 2.79 -17.49 17.21
N VAL A 72 2.34 -18.70 16.93
CA VAL A 72 0.93 -19.05 17.03
C VAL A 72 0.48 -19.14 18.48
N SER A 73 1.36 -19.64 19.38
CA SER A 73 1.05 -19.97 20.77
C SER A 73 1.46 -18.86 21.73
N LEU A 74 0.82 -17.71 21.68
CA LEU A 74 1.07 -16.62 22.61
C LEU A 74 0.16 -16.74 23.85
N PRO A 75 0.60 -16.26 25.03
CA PRO A 75 -0.15 -16.41 26.27
C PRO A 75 -1.36 -15.49 26.37
N ASP A 76 -1.32 -14.30 25.72
CA ASP A 76 -2.35 -13.27 25.83
C ASP A 76 -3.39 -13.33 24.71
N LEU A 77 -2.98 -13.71 23.50
CA LEU A 77 -3.85 -13.76 22.33
C LEU A 77 -3.31 -14.77 21.33
N ASN A 78 -4.16 -15.69 20.87
CA ASN A 78 -3.76 -16.63 19.83
C ASN A 78 -3.29 -15.90 18.56
N GLY A 79 -2.15 -16.32 17.99
CA GLY A 79 -1.56 -15.71 16.81
C GLY A 79 -2.50 -15.62 15.59
N LEU A 80 -3.41 -16.59 15.42
CA LEU A 80 -4.43 -16.53 14.36
C LEU A 80 -5.49 -15.43 14.61
N GLU A 81 -5.74 -15.08 15.88
CA GLU A 81 -6.62 -13.95 16.20
C GLU A 81 -5.90 -12.62 15.98
N LEU A 82 -4.60 -12.55 16.34
CA LEU A 82 -3.76 -11.40 16.02
C LEU A 82 -3.71 -11.17 14.50
N GLN A 83 -3.57 -12.23 13.69
CA GLN A 83 -3.63 -12.14 12.24
C GLN A 83 -4.89 -11.43 11.75
N ARG A 84 -6.07 -11.76 12.29
CA ARG A 84 -7.33 -11.13 11.89
C ARG A 84 -7.34 -9.63 12.19
N ARG A 85 -6.82 -9.22 13.35
CA ARG A 85 -6.72 -7.80 13.73
C ARG A 85 -5.74 -7.05 12.83
N VAL A 86 -4.57 -7.63 12.59
CA VAL A 86 -3.57 -7.06 11.69
C VAL A 86 -4.09 -6.92 10.26
N ALA A 87 -4.85 -7.90 9.76
CA ALA A 87 -5.43 -7.86 8.42
C ALA A 87 -6.40 -6.70 8.19
N VAL A 88 -7.07 -6.20 9.23
CA VAL A 88 -7.96 -5.03 9.15
C VAL A 88 -7.16 -3.72 9.14
N ASP A 89 -6.18 -3.60 10.05
CA ASP A 89 -5.52 -2.32 10.32
C ASP A 89 -4.20 -2.15 9.55
N ARG A 90 -3.55 -3.24 9.15
CA ARG A 90 -2.21 -3.28 8.56
C ARG A 90 -2.15 -4.23 7.37
N ILE A 91 -3.03 -4.02 6.40
CA ILE A 91 -3.19 -4.89 5.20
C ILE A 91 -1.91 -5.01 4.36
N ASP A 92 -1.00 -4.06 4.51
CA ASP A 92 0.30 -4.00 3.85
C ASP A 92 1.41 -4.78 4.58
N MET A 93 1.09 -5.42 5.73
CA MET A 93 2.04 -6.17 6.55
C MET A 93 1.84 -7.68 6.41
N PRO A 94 2.64 -8.38 5.61
CA PRO A 94 2.59 -9.83 5.49
C PRO A 94 3.00 -10.52 6.79
N ILE A 95 2.37 -11.66 7.09
CA ILE A 95 2.60 -12.43 8.31
C ILE A 95 3.26 -13.77 7.97
N ILE A 96 4.31 -14.10 8.70
CA ILE A 96 5.01 -15.37 8.67
C ILE A 96 4.79 -16.02 10.04
N PHE A 97 4.06 -17.12 10.08
CA PHE A 97 3.88 -17.87 11.31
C PHE A 97 5.09 -18.77 11.63
N ILE A 98 5.46 -18.82 12.90
CA ILE A 98 6.38 -19.78 13.45
C ILE A 98 5.67 -20.51 14.61
N THR A 99 5.91 -21.80 14.81
CA THR A 99 5.30 -22.52 15.93
C THR A 99 6.03 -23.80 16.28
N GLY A 100 6.12 -24.13 17.56
CA GLY A 100 6.63 -25.42 18.04
C GLY A 100 5.60 -26.55 17.89
N HIS A 101 4.30 -26.24 17.81
CA HIS A 101 3.21 -27.23 17.78
C HIS A 101 2.31 -27.01 16.57
N GLY A 102 2.89 -27.09 15.35
CA GLY A 102 2.14 -26.94 14.10
C GLY A 102 1.30 -28.17 13.77
N SER A 103 0.02 -27.96 13.46
CA SER A 103 -0.84 -29.00 12.88
C SER A 103 -1.30 -28.58 11.48
N VAL A 104 -1.61 -29.55 10.61
CA VAL A 104 -2.12 -29.26 9.26
C VAL A 104 -3.36 -28.38 9.29
N PRO A 105 -4.36 -28.60 10.17
CA PRO A 105 -5.52 -27.69 10.26
C PRO A 105 -5.15 -26.26 10.64
N MET A 106 -4.14 -26.08 11.49
CA MET A 106 -3.66 -24.74 11.91
C MET A 106 -2.96 -24.01 10.75
N ALA A 107 -2.09 -24.70 10.03
CA ALA A 107 -1.44 -24.15 8.84
C ALA A 107 -2.46 -23.75 7.76
N VAL A 108 -3.47 -24.60 7.52
CA VAL A 108 -4.57 -24.29 6.57
C VAL A 108 -5.35 -23.05 7.01
N LYS A 109 -5.64 -22.89 8.31
CA LYS A 109 -6.34 -21.70 8.83
C LYS A 109 -5.48 -20.43 8.64
N ALA A 110 -4.18 -20.49 8.96
CA ALA A 110 -3.24 -19.39 8.79
C ALA A 110 -3.17 -18.94 7.32
N VAL A 111 -2.98 -19.87 6.38
CA VAL A 111 -2.89 -19.58 4.95
C VAL A 111 -4.21 -19.03 4.41
N LYS A 112 -5.36 -19.61 4.78
CA LYS A 112 -6.68 -19.07 4.42
C LYS A 112 -6.93 -17.67 5.00
N GLY A 113 -6.33 -17.36 6.14
CA GLY A 113 -6.33 -16.02 6.75
C GLY A 113 -5.37 -15.03 6.09
N GLY A 114 -4.64 -15.40 5.03
CA GLY A 114 -3.73 -14.53 4.30
C GLY A 114 -2.29 -14.53 4.81
N ALA A 115 -1.89 -15.52 5.61
CA ALA A 115 -0.48 -15.66 5.99
C ALA A 115 0.39 -15.89 4.75
N SER A 116 1.56 -15.27 4.76
CA SER A 116 2.55 -15.41 3.68
C SER A 116 3.29 -16.72 3.75
N GLU A 117 3.52 -17.24 4.98
CA GLU A 117 4.24 -18.48 5.23
C GLU A 117 3.87 -19.06 6.60
N PHE A 118 4.09 -20.36 6.78
CA PHE A 118 3.88 -21.09 8.04
C PHE A 118 5.05 -22.08 8.27
N LEU A 119 5.87 -21.83 9.29
CA LEU A 119 7.06 -22.59 9.59
C LEU A 119 6.95 -23.31 10.95
N THR A 120 7.29 -24.59 11.00
CA THR A 120 7.36 -25.33 12.27
C THR A 120 8.76 -25.28 12.86
N LYS A 121 8.88 -24.97 14.15
CA LYS A 121 10.14 -25.06 14.91
C LYS A 121 10.51 -26.54 15.13
N PRO A 122 11.77 -26.97 14.90
CA PRO A 122 12.90 -26.18 14.40
C PRO A 122 12.83 -25.96 12.89
N PHE A 123 13.14 -24.76 12.43
CA PHE A 123 13.22 -24.39 11.01
C PHE A 123 14.65 -23.97 10.64
N ARG A 124 14.96 -24.02 9.35
CA ARG A 124 16.25 -23.54 8.83
C ARG A 124 16.25 -22.02 8.69
N SER A 125 17.35 -21.39 9.09
CA SER A 125 17.50 -19.92 9.03
C SER A 125 17.36 -19.37 7.61
N ASP A 126 17.88 -20.06 6.59
CA ASP A 126 17.77 -19.65 5.19
C ASP A 126 16.31 -19.63 4.68
N VAL A 127 15.48 -20.56 5.16
CA VAL A 127 14.03 -20.60 4.82
C VAL A 127 13.33 -19.39 5.41
N LEU A 128 13.55 -19.08 6.70
CA LEU A 128 12.95 -17.90 7.34
C LEU A 128 13.40 -16.61 6.65
N LEU A 129 14.71 -16.42 6.41
CA LEU A 129 15.24 -15.23 5.76
C LEU A 129 14.70 -15.04 4.35
N ARG A 130 14.51 -16.13 3.60
CA ARG A 130 13.86 -16.09 2.27
C ARG A 130 12.40 -15.64 2.39
N SER A 131 11.66 -16.16 3.35
CA SER A 131 10.26 -15.79 3.59
C SER A 131 10.13 -14.31 3.99
N ILE A 132 11.02 -13.81 4.86
CA ILE A 132 11.09 -12.40 5.25
C ILE A 132 11.34 -11.51 4.03
N ARG A 133 12.32 -11.88 3.17
CA ARG A 133 12.61 -11.10 1.95
C ARG A 133 11.39 -10.95 1.05
N LEU A 134 10.72 -12.06 0.75
CA LEU A 134 9.52 -12.06 -0.07
C LEU A 134 8.37 -11.27 0.57
N ALA A 135 8.24 -11.35 1.89
CA ALA A 135 7.25 -10.58 2.64
C ALA A 135 7.52 -9.06 2.56
N ILE A 136 8.76 -8.63 2.75
CA ILE A 136 9.16 -7.22 2.62
C ILE A 136 8.92 -6.70 1.20
N GLU A 137 9.22 -7.47 0.16
CA GLU A 137 8.96 -7.10 -1.24
C GLU A 137 7.45 -6.91 -1.51
N ARG A 138 6.61 -7.79 -0.95
CA ARG A 138 5.14 -7.65 -1.01
C ARG A 138 4.66 -6.40 -0.29
N SER A 139 5.14 -6.16 0.93
CA SER A 139 4.82 -4.96 1.71
C SER A 139 5.20 -3.68 0.97
N HIS A 140 6.41 -3.63 0.40
CA HIS A 140 6.86 -2.50 -0.40
C HIS A 140 5.93 -2.23 -1.60
N THR A 141 5.52 -3.28 -2.30
CA THR A 141 4.60 -3.18 -3.44
C THR A 141 3.23 -2.67 -3.00
N ALA A 142 2.69 -3.19 -1.89
CA ALA A 142 1.40 -2.77 -1.35
C ALA A 142 1.41 -1.29 -0.92
N LEU A 143 2.45 -0.86 -0.19
CA LEU A 143 2.62 0.53 0.22
C LEU A 143 2.72 1.49 -0.96
N ARG A 144 3.44 1.10 -2.03
CA ARG A 144 3.53 1.90 -3.25
C ARG A 144 2.17 2.04 -3.93
N GLN A 145 1.42 0.95 -4.05
CA GLN A 145 0.08 0.96 -4.63
C GLN A 145 -0.91 1.81 -3.82
N ASP A 146 -0.83 1.74 -2.49
CA ASP A 146 -1.64 2.58 -1.59
C ASP A 146 -1.29 4.06 -1.77
N ALA A 147 0.00 4.41 -1.80
CA ALA A 147 0.45 5.78 -2.04
C ALA A 147 0.02 6.34 -3.41
N GLU A 148 0.12 5.53 -4.48
CA GLU A 148 -0.36 5.90 -5.82
C GLU A 148 -1.88 6.13 -5.83
N MET A 149 -2.63 5.27 -5.14
CA MET A 149 -4.09 5.41 -5.03
C MET A 149 -4.48 6.63 -4.22
N GLN A 150 -3.77 6.90 -3.12
CA GLN A 150 -4.01 8.10 -2.32
C GLN A 150 -3.73 9.37 -3.12
N ALA A 151 -2.59 9.45 -3.82
CA ALA A 151 -2.27 10.57 -4.70
C ALA A 151 -3.33 10.78 -5.80
N LEU A 152 -3.90 9.70 -6.33
CA LEU A 152 -4.99 9.77 -7.30
C LEU A 152 -6.29 10.31 -6.67
N ARG A 153 -6.64 9.87 -5.46
CA ARG A 153 -7.79 10.41 -4.70
C ARG A 153 -7.63 11.89 -4.40
N ASP A 154 -6.42 12.33 -4.02
CA ASP A 154 -6.12 13.73 -3.74
C ASP A 154 -6.28 14.61 -4.99
N ARG A 155 -5.80 14.15 -6.16
CA ARG A 155 -6.02 14.84 -7.44
C ARG A 155 -7.52 14.95 -7.76
N TYR A 156 -8.28 13.87 -7.60
CA TYR A 156 -9.72 13.89 -7.81
C TYR A 156 -10.43 14.83 -6.82
N ALA A 157 -10.04 14.84 -5.56
CA ALA A 157 -10.57 15.74 -4.54
C ALA A 157 -10.29 17.22 -4.86
N SER A 158 -9.18 17.52 -5.55
CA SER A 158 -8.83 18.88 -5.99
C SER A 158 -9.70 19.43 -7.13
N LEU A 159 -10.49 18.58 -7.79
CA LEU A 159 -11.42 19.02 -8.83
C LEU A 159 -12.56 19.85 -8.23
N SER A 160 -12.90 20.95 -8.89
CA SER A 160 -14.13 21.69 -8.58
C SER A 160 -15.38 20.84 -8.90
N GLY A 161 -16.54 21.19 -8.33
CA GLY A 161 -17.79 20.50 -8.64
C GLY A 161 -18.10 20.44 -10.14
N ARG A 162 -17.84 21.53 -10.88
CA ARG A 162 -18.02 21.57 -12.34
C ARG A 162 -17.01 20.72 -13.09
N GLU A 163 -15.76 20.68 -12.66
CA GLU A 163 -14.74 19.82 -13.26
C GLU A 163 -15.08 18.33 -13.05
N ARG A 164 -15.62 17.94 -11.87
CA ARG A 164 -16.09 16.57 -11.61
C ARG A 164 -17.28 16.20 -12.50
N GLN A 165 -18.28 17.10 -12.65
CA GLN A 165 -19.43 16.87 -13.54
C GLN A 165 -18.96 16.67 -14.99
N VAL A 166 -18.07 17.55 -15.49
CA VAL A 166 -17.48 17.41 -16.83
C VAL A 166 -16.72 16.09 -16.96
N MET A 167 -15.91 15.71 -15.94
CA MET A 167 -15.16 14.45 -15.94
C MET A 167 -16.11 13.25 -16.09
N MET A 168 -17.16 13.18 -15.28
CA MET A 168 -18.14 12.07 -15.33
C MET A 168 -18.75 11.91 -16.72
N LEU A 169 -19.21 12.99 -17.32
CA LEU A 169 -19.85 12.95 -18.64
C LEU A 169 -18.86 12.60 -19.75
N VAL A 170 -17.65 13.16 -19.70
CA VAL A 170 -16.62 12.91 -20.70
C VAL A 170 -16.14 11.45 -20.66
N VAL A 171 -15.93 10.85 -19.48
CA VAL A 171 -15.52 9.44 -19.39
C VAL A 171 -16.63 8.48 -19.82
N CYS A 172 -17.90 8.90 -19.80
CA CYS A 172 -19.03 8.18 -20.40
C CYS A 172 -19.06 8.28 -21.94
N GLY A 173 -18.10 8.99 -22.57
CA GLY A 173 -18.02 9.12 -24.01
C GLY A 173 -18.78 10.32 -24.60
N ASN A 174 -19.38 11.19 -23.80
CA ASN A 174 -20.11 12.36 -24.28
C ASN A 174 -19.18 13.37 -24.95
N LEU A 175 -19.56 13.87 -26.11
CA LEU A 175 -18.87 14.95 -26.80
C LEU A 175 -19.06 16.29 -26.07
N ASN A 176 -18.15 17.25 -26.24
CA ASN A 176 -18.23 18.54 -25.55
C ASN A 176 -19.57 19.27 -25.76
N LYS A 177 -20.17 19.16 -26.95
CA LYS A 177 -21.51 19.74 -27.26
C LYS A 177 -22.60 19.10 -26.40
N GLN A 178 -22.56 17.76 -26.21
CA GLN A 178 -23.54 17.04 -25.39
C GLN A 178 -23.36 17.39 -23.91
N VAL A 179 -22.11 17.43 -23.42
CA VAL A 179 -21.77 17.88 -22.06
C VAL A 179 -22.26 19.30 -21.81
N GLY A 180 -22.08 20.20 -22.79
CA GLY A 180 -22.60 21.59 -22.72
C GLY A 180 -24.09 21.66 -22.58
N GLY A 181 -24.83 20.88 -23.39
CA GLY A 181 -26.29 20.78 -23.31
C GLY A 181 -26.77 20.23 -21.96
N GLU A 182 -26.13 19.18 -21.43
CA GLU A 182 -26.52 18.55 -20.17
C GLU A 182 -26.25 19.46 -18.96
N LEU A 183 -25.14 20.21 -18.98
CA LEU A 183 -24.74 21.10 -17.88
C LEU A 183 -25.26 22.55 -18.02
N GLY A 184 -25.92 22.90 -19.11
CA GLY A 184 -26.42 24.25 -19.37
C GLY A 184 -25.30 25.29 -19.59
N ILE A 185 -24.17 24.90 -20.19
CA ILE A 185 -23.01 25.78 -20.43
C ILE A 185 -22.52 25.66 -21.88
N SER A 186 -21.80 26.69 -22.35
CA SER A 186 -21.26 26.69 -23.72
C SER A 186 -20.18 25.60 -23.92
N GLU A 187 -20.04 25.14 -25.16
CA GLU A 187 -18.96 24.17 -25.51
C GLU A 187 -17.56 24.72 -25.21
N ILE A 188 -17.36 26.01 -25.36
CA ILE A 188 -16.10 26.70 -25.01
C ILE A 188 -15.83 26.58 -23.51
N THR A 189 -16.86 26.79 -22.69
CA THR A 189 -16.77 26.63 -21.24
C THR A 189 -16.45 25.17 -20.86
N VAL A 190 -17.07 24.18 -21.53
CA VAL A 190 -16.72 22.75 -21.35
C VAL A 190 -15.26 22.48 -21.68
N LYS A 191 -14.76 23.00 -22.82
CA LYS A 191 -13.32 22.86 -23.19
C LYS A 191 -12.41 23.42 -22.11
N GLY A 192 -12.75 24.57 -21.53
CA GLY A 192 -12.00 25.19 -20.42
C GLY A 192 -11.98 24.31 -19.15
N HIS A 193 -13.14 23.79 -18.73
CA HIS A 193 -13.23 22.85 -17.59
C HIS A 193 -12.47 21.55 -17.87
N ARG A 194 -12.59 21.01 -19.07
CA ARG A 194 -11.87 19.79 -19.49
C ARG A 194 -10.36 19.98 -19.44
N GLY A 195 -9.80 21.11 -19.93
CA GLY A 195 -8.39 21.40 -19.85
C GLY A 195 -7.88 21.45 -18.41
N ARG A 196 -8.58 22.19 -17.52
CA ARG A 196 -8.21 22.24 -16.10
C ARG A 196 -8.29 20.90 -15.40
N MET A 197 -9.34 20.13 -15.66
CA MET A 197 -9.55 18.80 -15.14
C MET A 197 -8.43 17.84 -15.59
N MET A 198 -8.08 17.81 -16.88
CA MET A 198 -6.97 17.00 -17.40
C MET A 198 -5.66 17.33 -16.71
N HIS A 199 -5.38 18.62 -16.51
CA HIS A 199 -4.17 19.08 -15.81
C HIS A 199 -4.14 18.64 -14.35
N LYS A 200 -5.24 18.88 -13.58
CA LYS A 200 -5.33 18.48 -12.17
C LYS A 200 -5.25 16.97 -11.98
N MET A 201 -5.89 16.19 -12.84
CA MET A 201 -5.81 14.73 -12.84
C MET A 201 -4.46 14.20 -13.33
N GLN A 202 -3.59 15.06 -13.88
CA GLN A 202 -2.34 14.69 -14.54
C GLN A 202 -2.57 13.63 -15.64
N ALA A 203 -3.66 13.76 -16.38
CA ALA A 203 -4.01 12.85 -17.44
C ALA A 203 -3.41 13.33 -18.77
N GLY A 204 -2.36 12.65 -19.25
CA GLY A 204 -1.69 12.99 -20.52
C GLY A 204 -2.51 12.66 -21.79
N SER A 205 -3.60 11.90 -21.66
CA SER A 205 -4.52 11.57 -22.75
C SER A 205 -5.91 11.25 -22.21
N PHE A 206 -6.92 11.27 -23.10
CA PHE A 206 -8.27 10.85 -22.74
C PHE A 206 -8.32 9.38 -22.28
N ALA A 207 -7.63 8.49 -22.96
CA ALA A 207 -7.55 7.08 -22.56
C ALA A 207 -6.91 6.92 -21.16
N ASN A 208 -5.94 7.75 -20.83
CA ASN A 208 -5.37 7.79 -19.48
C ASN A 208 -6.39 8.26 -18.44
N LEU A 209 -7.16 9.32 -18.74
CA LEU A 209 -8.23 9.79 -17.87
C LEU A 209 -9.26 8.70 -17.56
N VAL A 210 -9.72 7.96 -18.58
CA VAL A 210 -10.67 6.85 -18.42
C VAL A 210 -10.12 5.78 -17.49
N ARG A 211 -8.84 5.40 -17.63
CA ARG A 211 -8.18 4.44 -16.70
C ARG A 211 -8.12 4.98 -15.27
N LEU A 212 -7.81 6.26 -15.09
CA LEU A 212 -7.77 6.88 -13.76
C LEU A 212 -9.17 6.93 -13.12
N ALA A 213 -10.21 7.25 -13.91
CA ALA A 213 -11.60 7.22 -13.45
C ALA A 213 -12.04 5.82 -13.02
N ALA A 214 -11.70 4.79 -13.79
CA ALA A 214 -11.99 3.40 -13.46
C ALA A 214 -11.28 2.98 -12.14
N ARG A 215 -10.03 3.36 -11.94
CA ARG A 215 -9.29 3.11 -10.67
C ARG A 215 -9.93 3.79 -9.47
N LEU A 216 -10.58 4.94 -9.65
CA LEU A 216 -11.31 5.65 -8.60
C LEU A 216 -12.69 5.05 -8.30
N GLY A 217 -13.17 4.07 -9.09
CA GLY A 217 -14.53 3.57 -9.01
C GLY A 217 -15.57 4.60 -9.48
N VAL A 218 -15.15 5.64 -10.21
CA VAL A 218 -16.05 6.57 -10.89
C VAL A 218 -16.61 5.82 -12.09
N SER A 219 -17.76 5.18 -11.86
CA SER A 219 -18.38 4.24 -12.80
C SER A 219 -18.87 4.95 -14.04
N VAL A 220 -18.40 4.48 -15.17
CA VAL A 220 -19.09 4.59 -16.46
C VAL A 220 -20.23 3.57 -16.40
N ALA A 221 -21.40 3.93 -15.86
CA ALA A 221 -22.59 3.15 -16.15
C ALA A 221 -22.90 3.37 -17.64
N PRO A 222 -22.88 2.32 -18.48
CA PRO A 222 -23.38 2.48 -19.84
C PRO A 222 -24.83 3.00 -19.74
N LYS A 223 -25.14 4.08 -20.45
CA LYS A 223 -26.54 4.42 -20.74
C LYS A 223 -26.99 3.34 -21.74
N ASP A 224 -27.93 2.49 -21.32
CA ASP A 224 -28.77 1.69 -22.20
C ASP A 224 -29.55 2.62 -23.16
#